data_ab60a7942b268ab2c7a5e56287a52d58
#
_entry.id   ab60a7942b268ab2c7a5e56287a52d58
#
_cell.length_a   1.000
_cell.length_b   1.000
_cell.length_c   1.000
_cell.angle_alpha   90.00
_cell.angle_beta   90.00
_cell.angle_gamma   90.00
#
_symmetry.space_group_name_H-M   'P 1'
#
loop_
_entity.id
_entity.type
_entity.pdbx_description
1 polymer ?
#
loop_
_entity_poly.entity_id
_entity_poly.type
_entity_poly.pdbx_seq_one_letter_code
_entity_poly.pdbx_strand_id
1 'polypeptide(L)'
;RNFYVYPGVAGNAFVEIVFSNSPTDLANSSATISVDDIYANAIIDFVLYRAYMKDAEYAGNAQRAQNHYQLFTASIGQGKQGQMLLDPNNDPVSNIGAVPRVMQQQGR
;
A
#
# COMPACT_ATOMS: atom_id res chain seq x y z
N ARG A 1 5.93 13.20 -17.13
CA ARG A 1 6.21 13.90 -15.86
C ARG A 1 7.70 14.13 -15.74
N ASN A 2 8.13 15.34 -15.36
CA ASN A 2 9.53 15.67 -15.17
C ASN A 2 9.83 15.77 -13.68
N PHE A 3 11.04 15.42 -13.28
CA PHE A 3 11.53 15.62 -11.91
C PHE A 3 12.86 16.42 -11.99
N TYR A 4 13.18 17.09 -10.93
CA TYR A 4 14.39 17.88 -10.82
C TYR A 4 15.22 17.38 -9.65
N VAL A 5 16.54 17.30 -9.84
CA VAL A 5 17.49 16.92 -8.80
C VAL A 5 18.19 18.15 -8.27
N TYR A 6 18.10 18.38 -6.97
CA TYR A 6 18.77 19.49 -6.31
C TYR A 6 19.44 19.00 -5.01
N PRO A 7 20.69 19.38 -4.73
CA PRO A 7 21.59 20.19 -5.58
C PRO A 7 21.99 19.46 -6.87
N GLY A 8 22.40 20.23 -7.90
CA GLY A 8 22.85 19.64 -9.16
C GLY A 8 24.01 18.68 -8.93
N VAL A 9 23.90 17.46 -9.44
CA VAL A 9 24.91 16.41 -9.34
C VAL A 9 25.89 16.53 -10.50
N ALA A 10 27.20 16.42 -10.24
CA ALA A 10 28.22 16.29 -11.28
C ALA A 10 27.97 14.99 -12.05
N GLY A 11 28.21 15.00 -13.38
CA GLY A 11 27.88 13.89 -14.27
C GLY A 11 28.32 12.52 -13.75
N ASN A 12 27.55 11.46 -14.09
CA ASN A 12 27.67 10.09 -13.66
C ASN A 12 27.15 9.76 -12.24
N ALA A 13 26.06 10.43 -11.81
CA ALA A 13 25.33 9.99 -10.63
C ALA A 13 24.21 9.01 -11.02
N PHE A 14 24.07 7.93 -10.25
CA PHE A 14 22.91 7.05 -10.35
C PHE A 14 21.78 7.58 -9.48
N VAL A 15 20.59 7.69 -10.05
CA VAL A 15 19.39 8.12 -9.32
C VAL A 15 18.38 6.99 -9.35
N GLU A 16 18.00 6.50 -8.19
CA GLU A 16 16.90 5.57 -8.04
C GLU A 16 15.60 6.34 -7.86
N ILE A 17 14.58 6.01 -8.65
CA ILE A 17 13.27 6.65 -8.57
C ILE A 17 12.24 5.59 -8.25
N VAL A 18 11.65 5.68 -7.08
CA VAL A 18 10.50 4.86 -6.68
C VAL A 18 9.22 5.67 -6.92
N PHE A 19 8.33 5.13 -7.73
CA PHE A 19 7.07 5.79 -8.04
C PHE A 19 5.90 4.82 -8.06
N SER A 20 4.72 5.31 -7.72
CA SER A 20 3.48 4.56 -7.83
C SER A 20 2.95 4.63 -9.26
N ASN A 21 2.67 3.47 -9.84
CA ASN A 21 2.07 3.36 -11.17
C ASN A 21 0.75 2.58 -11.08
N SER A 22 -0.25 2.99 -11.88
CA SER A 22 -1.47 2.21 -12.01
C SER A 22 -1.20 0.93 -12.77
N PRO A 23 -1.76 -0.21 -12.34
CA PRO A 23 -1.71 -1.44 -13.13
C PRO A 23 -2.29 -1.21 -14.53
N THR A 24 -1.81 -1.98 -15.50
CA THR A 24 -2.32 -1.94 -16.87
C THR A 24 -3.70 -2.59 -16.92
N ASP A 25 -4.62 -2.01 -17.70
CA ASP A 25 -5.95 -2.59 -17.90
C ASP A 25 -5.83 -3.97 -18.57
N LEU A 26 -6.67 -4.91 -18.10
CA LEU A 26 -6.70 -6.26 -18.64
C LEU A 26 -7.46 -6.28 -19.96
N ALA A 27 -6.80 -6.64 -21.04
CA ALA A 27 -7.41 -6.71 -22.38
C ALA A 27 -8.38 -7.91 -22.53
N ASN A 28 -8.16 -8.99 -21.79
CA ASN A 28 -8.98 -10.21 -21.82
C ASN A 28 -8.77 -11.05 -20.55
N SER A 29 -9.54 -12.12 -20.39
CA SER A 29 -9.48 -13.02 -19.23
C SER A 29 -8.20 -13.85 -19.13
N SER A 30 -7.39 -13.90 -20.17
CA SER A 30 -6.10 -14.61 -20.19
C SER A 30 -4.91 -13.68 -19.96
N ALA A 31 -5.15 -12.38 -19.80
CA ALA A 31 -4.10 -11.41 -19.55
C ALA A 31 -3.54 -11.57 -18.13
N THR A 32 -2.22 -11.41 -18.01
CA THR A 32 -1.55 -11.47 -16.71
C THR A 32 -1.80 -10.18 -15.93
N ILE A 33 -2.17 -10.32 -14.67
CA ILE A 33 -2.32 -9.19 -13.74
C ILE A 33 -0.93 -8.71 -13.34
N SER A 34 -0.63 -7.42 -13.52
CA SER A 34 0.66 -6.80 -13.20
C SER A 34 0.82 -6.42 -11.71
N VAL A 35 0.06 -7.07 -10.84
CA VAL A 35 0.12 -6.87 -9.38
C VAL A 35 0.84 -8.06 -8.76
N ASP A 36 1.61 -7.81 -7.72
CA ASP A 36 2.36 -8.85 -7.01
C ASP A 36 1.43 -9.94 -6.47
N ASP A 37 1.87 -11.20 -6.57
CA ASP A 37 1.12 -12.40 -6.14
C ASP A 37 0.72 -12.38 -4.66
N ILE A 38 1.41 -11.61 -3.84
CA ILE A 38 1.05 -11.42 -2.43
C ILE A 38 -0.37 -10.85 -2.26
N TYR A 39 -0.88 -10.15 -3.26
CA TYR A 39 -2.22 -9.57 -3.27
C TYR A 39 -3.28 -10.45 -3.96
N ALA A 40 -2.91 -11.63 -4.46
CA ALA A 40 -3.82 -12.50 -5.21
C ALA A 40 -5.08 -12.84 -4.41
N ASN A 41 -4.93 -13.22 -3.14
CA ASN A 41 -6.07 -13.54 -2.27
C ASN A 41 -6.97 -12.31 -2.04
N ALA A 42 -6.38 -11.13 -1.84
CA ALA A 42 -7.15 -9.90 -1.68
C ALA A 42 -7.96 -9.57 -2.94
N ILE A 43 -7.39 -9.77 -4.13
CA ILE A 43 -8.09 -9.57 -5.40
C ILE A 43 -9.26 -10.54 -5.53
N ILE A 44 -9.07 -11.83 -5.20
CA ILE A 44 -10.12 -12.85 -5.23
C ILE A 44 -11.26 -12.47 -4.29
N ASP A 45 -10.96 -12.08 -3.05
CA ASP A 45 -11.98 -11.65 -2.08
C ASP A 45 -12.76 -10.44 -2.57
N PHE A 46 -12.10 -9.47 -3.19
CA PHE A 46 -12.78 -8.32 -3.77
C PHE A 46 -13.70 -8.71 -4.94
N VAL A 47 -13.27 -9.62 -5.81
CA VAL A 47 -14.09 -10.13 -6.92
C VAL A 47 -15.31 -10.86 -6.39
N LEU A 48 -15.14 -11.73 -5.38
CA LEU A 48 -16.24 -12.45 -4.74
C LEU A 48 -17.22 -11.51 -4.04
N TYR A 49 -16.71 -10.49 -3.33
CA TYR A 49 -17.54 -9.43 -2.78
C TYR A 49 -18.43 -8.80 -3.85
N ARG A 50 -17.84 -8.39 -4.98
CA ARG A 50 -18.57 -7.77 -6.10
C ARG A 50 -19.59 -8.72 -6.73
N ALA A 51 -19.23 -10.00 -6.88
CA ALA A 51 -20.10 -11.02 -7.43
C ALA A 51 -21.35 -11.25 -6.54
N TYR A 52 -21.16 -11.45 -5.24
CA TYR A 52 -22.25 -11.64 -4.30
C TYR A 52 -23.11 -10.38 -4.11
N MET A 53 -22.52 -9.18 -4.21
CA MET A 53 -23.29 -7.94 -4.19
C MET A 53 -24.22 -7.79 -5.41
N LYS A 54 -23.84 -8.37 -6.55
CA LYS A 54 -24.68 -8.32 -7.75
C LYS A 54 -25.96 -9.13 -7.61
N ASP A 55 -25.92 -10.21 -6.82
CA ASP A 55 -27.05 -11.10 -6.55
C ASP A 55 -27.49 -11.02 -5.07
N ALA A 56 -27.44 -9.83 -4.49
CA ALA A 56 -27.74 -9.60 -3.07
C ALA A 56 -29.19 -9.92 -2.66
N GLU A 57 -30.09 -10.07 -3.62
CA GLU A 57 -31.48 -10.46 -3.39
C GLU A 57 -31.62 -11.91 -2.90
N TYR A 58 -30.63 -12.78 -3.20
CA TYR A 58 -30.60 -14.13 -2.68
C TYR A 58 -30.22 -14.14 -1.20
N ALA A 59 -31.01 -14.89 -0.40
CA ALA A 59 -30.78 -15.04 1.04
C ALA A 59 -29.34 -15.52 1.32
N GLY A 60 -28.61 -14.78 2.13
CA GLY A 60 -27.22 -15.07 2.53
C GLY A 60 -26.14 -14.51 1.61
N ASN A 61 -26.43 -14.07 0.40
CA ASN A 61 -25.41 -13.48 -0.48
C ASN A 61 -24.90 -12.13 0.04
N ALA A 62 -25.78 -11.31 0.61
CA ALA A 62 -25.39 -10.07 1.25
C ALA A 62 -24.38 -10.30 2.41
N GLN A 63 -24.62 -11.33 3.24
CA GLN A 63 -23.71 -11.68 4.33
C GLN A 63 -22.37 -12.21 3.80
N ARG A 64 -22.39 -13.04 2.74
CA ARG A 64 -21.17 -13.54 2.09
C ARG A 64 -20.38 -12.40 1.48
N ALA A 65 -21.03 -11.47 0.81
CA ALA A 65 -20.40 -10.27 0.28
C ALA A 65 -19.68 -9.50 1.39
N GLN A 66 -20.34 -9.26 2.51
CA GLN A 66 -19.75 -8.54 3.64
C GLN A 66 -18.54 -9.26 4.23
N ASN A 67 -18.62 -10.61 4.35
CA ASN A 67 -17.49 -11.41 4.83
C ASN A 67 -16.27 -11.28 3.90
N HIS A 68 -16.45 -11.40 2.59
CA HIS A 68 -15.37 -11.22 1.62
C HIS A 68 -14.80 -9.80 1.63
N TYR A 69 -15.63 -8.79 1.82
CA TYR A 69 -15.14 -7.42 1.97
C TYR A 69 -14.26 -7.24 3.22
N GLN A 70 -14.63 -7.86 4.34
CA GLN A 70 -13.81 -7.84 5.56
C GLN A 70 -12.46 -8.54 5.35
N LEU A 71 -12.44 -9.71 4.69
CA LEU A 71 -11.21 -10.43 4.36
C LEU A 71 -10.31 -9.58 3.45
N PHE A 72 -10.87 -8.96 2.43
CA PHE A 72 -10.15 -8.05 1.54
C PHE A 72 -9.49 -6.90 2.31
N THR A 73 -10.25 -6.19 3.16
CA THR A 73 -9.71 -5.05 3.92
C THR A 73 -8.64 -5.47 4.91
N ALA A 74 -8.80 -6.64 5.56
CA ALA A 74 -7.81 -7.20 6.47
C ALA A 74 -6.50 -7.55 5.73
N SER A 75 -6.61 -8.21 4.57
CA SER A 75 -5.45 -8.59 3.75
C SER A 75 -4.65 -7.38 3.27
N ILE A 76 -5.31 -6.31 2.83
CA ILE A 76 -4.63 -5.06 2.43
C ILE A 76 -3.99 -4.36 3.62
N GLY A 77 -4.66 -4.35 4.78
CA GLY A 77 -4.12 -3.76 6.00
C GLY A 77 -2.81 -4.44 6.43
N GLN A 78 -2.78 -5.76 6.42
CA GLN A 78 -1.58 -6.54 6.73
C GLN A 78 -0.46 -6.31 5.70
N GLY A 79 -0.78 -6.25 4.41
CA GLY A 79 0.19 -5.96 3.36
C GLY A 79 0.85 -4.59 3.54
N LYS A 80 0.07 -3.56 3.88
CA LYS A 80 0.60 -2.22 4.17
C LYS A 80 1.51 -2.20 5.40
N GLN A 81 1.15 -2.91 6.46
CA GLN A 81 1.98 -3.00 7.67
C GLN A 81 3.31 -3.68 7.37
N GLY A 82 3.29 -4.78 6.58
CA GLY A 82 4.51 -5.45 6.15
C GLY A 82 5.43 -4.55 5.33
N GLN A 83 4.89 -3.79 4.39
CA GLN A 83 5.66 -2.83 3.59
C GLN A 83 6.24 -1.69 4.45
N MET A 84 5.48 -1.16 5.40
CA MET A 84 5.96 -0.13 6.31
C MET A 84 7.13 -0.61 7.17
N LEU A 85 7.13 -1.88 7.58
CA LEU A 85 8.22 -2.45 8.37
C LEU A 85 9.49 -2.70 7.54
N LEU A 86 9.35 -2.91 6.24
CA LEU A 86 10.46 -3.18 5.31
C LEU A 86 10.97 -1.93 4.59
N ASP A 87 10.25 -0.81 4.70
CA ASP A 87 10.64 0.44 4.06
C ASP A 87 11.80 1.10 4.84
N PRO A 88 13.01 1.19 4.25
CA PRO A 88 14.16 1.80 4.92
C PRO A 88 13.98 3.30 5.20
N ASN A 89 13.04 3.95 4.51
CA ASN A 89 12.73 5.35 4.74
C ASN A 89 11.69 5.57 5.85
N ASN A 90 11.00 4.50 6.26
CA ASN A 90 10.02 4.53 7.33
C ASN A 90 10.65 4.00 8.62
N ASP A 91 11.79 4.57 9.03
CA ASP A 91 12.41 4.23 10.30
C ASP A 91 11.54 4.76 11.46
N PRO A 92 10.87 3.88 12.22
CA PRO A 92 10.06 4.30 13.37
C PRO A 92 10.92 4.99 14.45
N VAL A 93 12.23 4.81 14.42
CA VAL A 93 13.18 5.46 15.34
C VAL A 93 13.39 6.93 14.97
N SER A 94 13.27 7.30 13.69
CA SER A 94 13.41 8.70 13.27
C SER A 94 12.26 9.59 13.78
N ASN A 95 11.09 9.01 14.03
CA ASN A 95 9.96 9.70 14.64
C ASN A 95 10.03 9.79 16.18
N ILE A 96 10.89 9.00 16.82
CA ILE A 96 11.14 9.09 18.28
C ILE A 96 12.10 10.24 18.60
N GLY A 97 12.79 10.80 17.60
CA GLY A 97 13.73 11.91 17.76
C GLY A 97 13.12 13.27 18.03
N ALA A 98 11.80 13.41 18.06
CA ALA A 98 11.11 14.58 18.56
C ALA A 98 10.84 14.52 20.07
N VAL A 99 11.80 14.05 20.86
CA VAL A 99 11.77 14.30 22.29
C VAL A 99 11.95 15.80 22.46
N PRO A 100 10.97 16.53 23.05
CA PRO A 100 11.14 17.94 23.32
C PRO A 100 12.39 18.10 24.17
N ARG A 101 13.39 18.81 23.67
CA ARG A 101 14.55 19.21 24.48
C ARG A 101 13.98 20.04 25.63
N VAL A 102 13.88 19.41 26.77
CA VAL A 102 13.69 20.12 28.02
C VAL A 102 14.94 21.03 28.12
N MET A 103 14.72 22.32 27.94
CA MET A 103 15.74 23.33 28.24
C MET A 103 16.15 23.12 29.69
N GLN A 104 17.33 22.54 29.91
CA GLN A 104 17.99 22.66 31.20
C GLN A 104 18.23 24.16 31.40
N GLN A 105 17.34 24.80 32.14
CA GLN A 105 17.65 26.07 32.78
C GLN A 105 18.81 25.81 33.70
N GLN A 106 20.00 26.20 33.28
CA GLN A 106 21.12 26.38 34.19
C GLN A 106 20.74 27.44 35.19
N GLY A 107 20.37 27.02 36.40
CA GLY A 107 20.31 27.88 37.54
C GLY A 107 21.69 28.40 37.86
N ARG A 108 21.79 29.71 37.90
CA ARG A 108 22.86 30.44 38.55
C ARG A 108 22.45 30.65 39.98
#